data_218ef0c05e53aeaba788aeca7eb60d30
#
_entry.id   218ef0c05e53aeaba788aeca7eb60d30
#
_cell.length_a   1.000
_cell.length_b   1.000
_cell.length_c   1.000
_cell.angle_alpha   90.00
_cell.angle_beta   90.00
_cell.angle_gamma   90.00
#
_symmetry.space_group_name_H-M   'P 1'
#
loop_
_entity.id
_entity.type
_entity.pdbx_description
1 polymer ?
#
loop_
_entity_poly.entity_id
_entity_poly.type
_entity_poly.pdbx_seq_one_letter_code
_entity_poly.pdbx_strand_id
1 'polypeptide(L)'
;MATKLLVLLAVVSSATAAVKLQEVFSWNVMDWNYPDPYSRQQAIQSGALMRENALPVGIEKWRNKLFVSVPRWKAGIPATLNYIPLDGSYDPSPKLNPYPSFAGNELGNCQTGLNTVYRIKVDKCDRLWVLDVGTYGYDSNVTNLCPYSLNVYDLNTDQRIRRYVFRPEDIVSTTFIANIALDEGRTCDDTFAYFSDELGYGLIAYSWQQNRSWRFSHGFFMPDPLTGDFNIGGLNFQWSGEGIFGITTSPMGADGYRTLYFSPIASHTQFAVSTRILRDESKVEGSYRDFQVVGVRGANGHTTARVMDEVTGIELFSLIDQNAIGCWRQDLPYKPQNIGVADKDDAGLIFPSDIKIDAQRYVWVISDRMPVFLESSLDYSVINFKVYTAPLDILVHETVCEPPQQFIQTTKPVQQTNILPQHPYTFYDSVTSPRPEIIGTYGPESIRNSIPTVQSYINFPKQTAVPYVAGRTKPSSSNRNPWWHEKRNYEVYEH
;
A
#
# COMPACT_ATOMS: atom_id res chain seq x y z
N MET A 1 -73.04 -1.74 -2.67
CA MET A 1 -71.89 -1.09 -2.02
C MET A 1 -70.64 -1.85 -2.41
N ALA A 2 -69.85 -1.31 -3.33
CA ALA A 2 -68.65 -1.96 -3.80
C ALA A 2 -67.46 -1.19 -3.23
N THR A 3 -66.74 -1.85 -2.31
CA THR A 3 -65.54 -1.29 -1.66
C THR A 3 -64.36 -1.49 -2.60
N LYS A 4 -63.80 -0.38 -3.16
CA LYS A 4 -62.58 -0.38 -3.96
C LYS A 4 -61.40 -0.51 -3.00
N LEU A 5 -60.67 -1.62 -3.08
CA LEU A 5 -59.36 -1.81 -2.40
C LEU A 5 -58.29 -1.13 -3.22
N LEU A 6 -57.71 -0.05 -2.72
CA LEU A 6 -56.53 0.61 -3.32
C LEU A 6 -55.28 -0.11 -2.82
N VAL A 7 -54.63 -0.85 -3.71
CA VAL A 7 -53.31 -1.45 -3.43
C VAL A 7 -52.24 -0.40 -3.77
N LEU A 8 -51.59 0.15 -2.76
CA LEU A 8 -50.43 1.00 -2.89
C LEU A 8 -49.19 0.13 -3.16
N LEU A 9 -48.72 0.06 -4.40
CA LEU A 9 -47.41 -0.52 -4.73
C LEU A 9 -46.35 0.49 -4.33
N ALA A 10 -45.67 0.22 -3.21
CA ALA A 10 -44.44 0.92 -2.87
C ALA A 10 -43.31 0.37 -3.79
N VAL A 11 -42.92 1.14 -4.79
CA VAL A 11 -41.72 0.88 -5.56
C VAL A 11 -40.55 1.23 -4.66
N VAL A 12 -39.92 0.23 -4.04
CA VAL A 12 -38.62 0.40 -3.40
C VAL A 12 -37.61 0.53 -4.52
N SER A 13 -37.29 1.79 -4.86
CA SER A 13 -36.14 2.09 -5.71
C SER A 13 -34.90 1.81 -4.87
N SER A 14 -34.26 0.67 -5.07
CA SER A 14 -32.91 0.44 -4.60
C SER A 14 -32.00 1.36 -5.42
N ALA A 15 -31.67 2.53 -4.87
CA ALA A 15 -30.58 3.35 -5.38
C ALA A 15 -29.31 2.52 -5.22
N THR A 16 -28.83 1.89 -6.30
CA THR A 16 -27.46 1.39 -6.36
C THR A 16 -26.56 2.62 -6.27
N ALA A 17 -25.76 2.71 -5.21
CA ALA A 17 -24.75 3.76 -5.11
C ALA A 17 -23.93 3.75 -6.40
N ALA A 18 -23.79 4.91 -7.03
CA ALA A 18 -23.00 5.02 -8.24
C ALA A 18 -21.54 4.74 -7.89
N VAL A 19 -20.89 3.84 -8.63
CA VAL A 19 -19.46 3.54 -8.51
C VAL A 19 -18.69 4.84 -8.81
N LYS A 20 -17.85 5.26 -7.86
CA LYS A 20 -17.10 6.54 -7.93
C LYS A 20 -15.74 6.35 -8.57
N LEU A 21 -15.08 5.22 -8.31
CA LEU A 21 -13.83 4.83 -8.93
C LEU A 21 -14.08 4.43 -10.39
N GLN A 22 -13.38 5.05 -11.32
CA GLN A 22 -13.48 4.74 -12.75
C GLN A 22 -12.33 3.86 -13.17
N GLU A 23 -12.64 2.75 -13.86
CA GLU A 23 -11.66 1.86 -14.45
C GLU A 23 -10.87 2.60 -15.54
N VAL A 24 -9.54 2.58 -15.40
CA VAL A 24 -8.61 3.17 -16.36
C VAL A 24 -7.98 2.10 -17.23
N PHE A 25 -7.52 1.02 -16.59
CA PHE A 25 -6.90 -0.12 -17.22
C PHE A 25 -7.41 -1.42 -16.66
N SER A 26 -7.45 -2.45 -17.49
CA SER A 26 -7.76 -3.81 -17.07
C SER A 26 -7.05 -4.86 -17.91
N TRP A 27 -6.63 -5.95 -17.28
CA TRP A 27 -5.92 -7.03 -17.94
C TRP A 27 -6.40 -8.40 -17.46
N ASN A 28 -6.49 -9.33 -18.42
CA ASN A 28 -6.56 -10.75 -18.11
C ASN A 28 -5.19 -11.25 -17.64
N VAL A 29 -4.14 -10.81 -18.34
CA VAL A 29 -2.75 -11.20 -18.14
C VAL A 29 -1.85 -10.05 -18.58
N MET A 30 -0.74 -9.83 -17.85
CA MET A 30 0.21 -8.77 -18.17
C MET A 30 1.06 -9.10 -19.41
N ASP A 31 1.50 -8.06 -20.12
CA ASP A 31 2.44 -8.19 -21.25
C ASP A 31 3.40 -6.99 -21.28
N TRP A 32 4.50 -7.10 -22.02
CA TRP A 32 5.55 -6.09 -22.10
C TRP A 32 5.79 -5.64 -23.53
N ASN A 33 6.15 -4.37 -23.69
CA ASN A 33 6.66 -3.82 -24.93
C ASN A 33 8.13 -4.26 -25.11
N TYR A 34 8.38 -5.02 -26.17
CA TYR A 34 9.72 -5.38 -26.63
C TYR A 34 10.12 -4.48 -27.79
N PRO A 35 11.42 -4.26 -28.02
CA PRO A 35 11.90 -3.42 -29.13
C PRO A 35 11.39 -3.89 -30.50
N ASP A 36 11.20 -5.22 -30.65
CA ASP A 36 10.74 -5.84 -31.89
C ASP A 36 10.05 -7.20 -31.61
N PRO A 37 9.25 -7.72 -32.56
CA PRO A 37 8.55 -9.00 -32.41
C PRO A 37 9.48 -10.21 -32.25
N TYR A 38 10.69 -10.18 -32.81
CA TYR A 38 11.66 -11.27 -32.73
C TYR A 38 12.19 -11.40 -31.28
N SER A 39 12.62 -10.29 -30.68
CA SER A 39 13.06 -10.24 -29.28
C SER A 39 11.99 -10.76 -28.31
N ARG A 40 10.73 -10.39 -28.56
CA ARG A 40 9.60 -10.89 -27.77
C ARG A 40 9.42 -12.42 -27.97
N GLN A 41 9.50 -12.91 -29.18
CA GLN A 41 9.37 -14.33 -29.48
C GLN A 41 10.50 -15.16 -28.82
N GLN A 42 11.73 -14.64 -28.84
CA GLN A 42 12.85 -15.27 -28.13
C GLN A 42 12.60 -15.33 -26.62
N ALA A 43 12.08 -14.25 -26.02
CA ALA A 43 11.75 -14.22 -24.59
C ALA A 43 10.70 -15.27 -24.21
N ILE A 44 9.68 -15.48 -25.05
CA ILE A 44 8.69 -16.53 -24.85
C ILE A 44 9.35 -17.92 -24.95
N GLN A 45 10.15 -18.17 -26.00
CA GLN A 45 10.77 -19.47 -26.25
C GLN A 45 11.79 -19.85 -25.16
N SER A 46 12.51 -18.87 -24.61
CA SER A 46 13.48 -19.09 -23.54
C SER A 46 12.85 -19.15 -22.15
N GLY A 47 11.56 -18.87 -21.98
CA GLY A 47 10.89 -18.74 -20.70
C GLY A 47 11.22 -17.44 -19.95
N ALA A 48 11.88 -16.47 -20.60
CA ALA A 48 12.12 -15.14 -20.03
C ALA A 48 10.85 -14.28 -19.98
N LEU A 49 9.81 -14.66 -20.76
CA LEU A 49 8.47 -14.08 -20.69
C LEU A 49 7.44 -15.21 -20.49
N MET A 50 6.88 -15.26 -19.29
CA MET A 50 5.76 -16.13 -18.89
C MET A 50 4.65 -15.24 -18.34
N ARG A 51 3.73 -14.83 -19.18
CA ARG A 51 2.75 -13.79 -18.87
C ARG A 51 1.84 -14.14 -17.70
N GLU A 52 1.48 -15.42 -17.57
CA GLU A 52 0.60 -15.96 -16.54
C GLU A 52 1.27 -15.97 -15.14
N ASN A 53 2.57 -15.75 -15.09
CA ASN A 53 3.33 -15.67 -13.84
C ASN A 53 3.44 -14.23 -13.29
N ALA A 54 2.87 -13.25 -13.99
CA ALA A 54 2.94 -11.85 -13.61
C ALA A 54 1.79 -11.45 -12.70
N LEU A 55 2.13 -10.74 -11.62
CA LEU A 55 1.20 -10.10 -10.71
C LEU A 55 1.64 -8.65 -10.48
N PRO A 56 0.88 -7.64 -10.92
CA PRO A 56 1.20 -6.24 -10.63
C PRO A 56 0.74 -5.92 -9.20
N VAL A 57 1.64 -5.43 -8.32
CA VAL A 57 1.34 -5.25 -6.90
C VAL A 57 1.43 -3.82 -6.40
N GLY A 58 2.11 -2.94 -7.11
CA GLY A 58 2.29 -1.56 -6.70
C GLY A 58 2.17 -0.61 -7.87
N ILE A 59 1.61 0.57 -7.62
CA ILE A 59 1.49 1.65 -8.58
C ILE A 59 1.97 2.97 -7.99
N GLU A 60 2.41 3.89 -8.85
CA GLU A 60 2.66 5.29 -8.48
C GLU A 60 2.54 6.16 -9.72
N LYS A 61 1.87 7.31 -9.61
CA LYS A 61 1.66 8.22 -10.73
C LYS A 61 2.54 9.46 -10.62
N TRP A 62 3.24 9.76 -11.70
CA TRP A 62 4.00 11.01 -11.82
C TRP A 62 3.81 11.61 -13.21
N ARG A 63 3.28 12.83 -13.28
CA ARG A 63 2.95 13.52 -14.52
C ARG A 63 2.16 12.62 -15.49
N ASN A 64 2.76 12.27 -16.64
CA ASN A 64 2.17 11.43 -17.68
C ASN A 64 2.64 9.96 -17.61
N LYS A 65 3.25 9.51 -16.52
CA LYS A 65 3.68 8.13 -16.30
C LYS A 65 2.91 7.50 -15.13
N LEU A 66 2.36 6.31 -15.33
CA LEU A 66 1.91 5.43 -14.26
C LEU A 66 2.94 4.31 -14.10
N PHE A 67 3.70 4.34 -13.01
CA PHE A 67 4.63 3.27 -12.69
C PHE A 67 3.88 2.05 -12.15
N VAL A 68 4.39 0.86 -12.48
CA VAL A 68 3.82 -0.43 -12.06
C VAL A 68 4.95 -1.37 -11.64
N SER A 69 4.87 -1.92 -10.43
CA SER A 69 5.78 -2.97 -9.99
C SER A 69 5.20 -4.35 -10.19
N VAL A 70 6.03 -5.28 -10.67
CA VAL A 70 5.68 -6.69 -10.91
C VAL A 70 6.80 -7.55 -10.30
N PRO A 71 6.64 -8.02 -9.06
CA PRO A 71 7.69 -8.77 -8.37
C PRO A 71 7.98 -10.11 -9.07
N ARG A 72 9.23 -10.55 -9.00
CA ARG A 72 9.65 -11.84 -9.55
C ARG A 72 9.39 -13.00 -8.57
N TRP A 73 8.14 -13.16 -8.19
CA TRP A 73 7.69 -14.28 -7.37
C TRP A 73 7.63 -15.60 -8.14
N LYS A 74 7.39 -15.50 -9.44
CA LYS A 74 7.44 -16.63 -10.37
C LYS A 74 8.39 -16.33 -11.53
N ALA A 75 8.81 -17.36 -12.27
CA ALA A 75 9.70 -17.22 -13.42
C ALA A 75 9.05 -16.45 -14.58
N GLY A 76 9.86 -15.88 -15.45
CA GLY A 76 9.40 -15.26 -16.69
C GLY A 76 8.85 -13.85 -16.55
N ILE A 77 9.32 -13.09 -15.57
CA ILE A 77 9.02 -11.66 -15.40
C ILE A 77 10.21 -10.84 -15.94
N PRO A 78 10.09 -10.25 -17.14
CA PRO A 78 11.23 -9.64 -17.83
C PRO A 78 11.70 -8.35 -17.17
N ALA A 79 10.77 -7.59 -16.58
CA ALA A 79 11.08 -6.36 -15.85
C ALA A 79 10.19 -6.24 -14.61
N THR A 80 10.80 -5.97 -13.47
CA THR A 80 10.09 -5.84 -12.19
C THR A 80 9.58 -4.43 -11.92
N LEU A 81 10.20 -3.40 -12.51
CA LEU A 81 9.73 -2.01 -12.48
C LEU A 81 9.40 -1.56 -13.90
N ASN A 82 8.22 -1.00 -14.07
CA ASN A 82 7.66 -0.65 -15.36
C ASN A 82 6.89 0.66 -15.30
N TYR A 83 6.51 1.19 -16.46
CA TYR A 83 5.58 2.31 -16.56
C TYR A 83 4.63 2.15 -17.75
N ILE A 84 3.50 2.86 -17.66
CA ILE A 84 2.51 3.05 -18.70
C ILE A 84 2.47 4.55 -19.02
N PRO A 85 2.69 4.99 -20.28
CA PRO A 85 2.50 6.38 -20.67
C PRO A 85 1.00 6.73 -20.66
N LEU A 86 0.65 7.89 -20.08
CA LEU A 86 -0.73 8.36 -19.99
C LEU A 86 -1.10 9.41 -21.05
N ASP A 87 -0.17 9.81 -21.91
CA ASP A 87 -0.32 10.81 -22.95
C ASP A 87 -0.40 10.21 -24.37
N GLY A 88 -0.41 8.89 -24.46
CA GLY A 88 -0.53 8.17 -25.74
C GLY A 88 -1.98 7.95 -26.17
N SER A 89 -2.17 7.18 -27.25
CA SER A 89 -3.49 6.65 -27.61
C SER A 89 -3.99 5.71 -26.53
N TYR A 90 -5.28 5.84 -26.17
CA TYR A 90 -5.89 5.00 -25.17
C TYR A 90 -5.91 3.53 -25.59
N ASP A 91 -5.31 2.69 -24.73
CA ASP A 91 -5.41 1.24 -24.76
C ASP A 91 -5.94 0.78 -23.40
N PRO A 92 -7.08 0.09 -23.31
CA PRO A 92 -7.62 -0.36 -22.04
C PRO A 92 -6.76 -1.45 -21.37
N SER A 93 -5.85 -2.09 -22.12
CA SER A 93 -5.00 -3.19 -21.64
C SER A 93 -3.54 -3.00 -22.09
N PRO A 94 -2.92 -1.85 -21.73
CA PRO A 94 -1.63 -1.46 -22.28
C PRO A 94 -0.52 -2.41 -21.85
N LYS A 95 0.45 -2.63 -22.74
CA LYS A 95 1.67 -3.34 -22.40
C LYS A 95 2.58 -2.47 -21.53
N LEU A 96 3.30 -3.10 -20.64
CA LEU A 96 4.25 -2.45 -19.74
C LEU A 96 5.55 -2.08 -20.46
N ASN A 97 6.07 -0.90 -20.17
CA ASN A 97 7.40 -0.47 -20.60
C ASN A 97 8.38 -0.61 -19.44
N PRO A 98 9.48 -1.36 -19.57
CA PRO A 98 10.48 -1.49 -18.51
C PRO A 98 11.09 -0.14 -18.10
N TYR A 99 11.20 0.13 -16.80
CA TYR A 99 11.79 1.35 -16.27
C TYR A 99 13.02 1.05 -15.40
N PRO A 100 14.15 1.73 -15.58
CA PRO A 100 14.42 2.68 -16.68
C PRO A 100 14.60 1.98 -18.04
N SER A 101 14.87 0.69 -18.08
CA SER A 101 15.04 -0.16 -19.27
C SER A 101 15.04 -1.64 -18.90
N PHE A 102 15.08 -2.55 -19.87
CA PHE A 102 15.32 -3.99 -19.63
C PHE A 102 16.66 -4.23 -18.90
N ALA A 103 17.72 -3.54 -19.30
CA ALA A 103 19.03 -3.68 -18.65
C ALA A 103 19.02 -3.20 -17.19
N GLY A 104 18.23 -2.16 -16.88
CA GLY A 104 18.00 -1.70 -15.51
C GLY A 104 17.19 -2.67 -14.65
N ASN A 105 16.61 -3.71 -15.26
CA ASN A 105 15.86 -4.78 -14.60
C ASN A 105 16.56 -6.15 -14.70
N GLU A 106 17.87 -6.19 -14.94
CA GLU A 106 18.63 -7.41 -15.09
C GLU A 106 18.65 -8.20 -13.78
N LEU A 107 18.12 -9.44 -13.84
CA LEU A 107 18.03 -10.33 -12.68
C LEU A 107 19.41 -10.80 -12.24
N GLY A 108 19.68 -10.77 -10.95
CA GLY A 108 20.97 -11.17 -10.35
C GLY A 108 22.06 -10.09 -10.43
N ASN A 109 21.81 -9.00 -11.13
CA ASN A 109 22.74 -7.87 -11.15
C ASN A 109 22.48 -6.95 -9.95
N CYS A 110 23.18 -7.22 -8.85
CA CYS A 110 23.00 -6.49 -7.60
C CYS A 110 23.53 -5.04 -7.62
N GLN A 111 24.25 -4.62 -8.64
CA GLN A 111 24.84 -3.28 -8.70
C GLN A 111 23.99 -2.31 -9.52
N THR A 112 23.56 -2.73 -10.69
CA THR A 112 22.84 -1.88 -11.64
C THR A 112 21.43 -2.30 -11.92
N GLY A 113 21.11 -3.59 -11.76
CA GLY A 113 19.80 -4.16 -11.97
C GLY A 113 18.87 -4.02 -10.77
N LEU A 114 17.57 -4.07 -11.05
CA LEU A 114 16.50 -4.28 -10.07
C LEU A 114 16.07 -5.75 -10.12
N ASN A 115 16.03 -6.41 -8.97
CA ASN A 115 15.74 -7.85 -8.89
C ASN A 115 14.26 -8.12 -8.66
N THR A 116 13.69 -7.61 -7.57
CA THR A 116 12.28 -7.76 -7.26
C THR A 116 11.79 -6.49 -6.58
N VAL A 117 11.15 -5.64 -7.35
CA VAL A 117 10.52 -4.40 -6.86
C VAL A 117 9.15 -4.76 -6.31
N TYR A 118 8.90 -4.34 -5.06
CA TYR A 118 7.61 -4.56 -4.43
C TYR A 118 6.82 -3.25 -4.35
N ARG A 119 7.21 -2.30 -3.52
CA ARG A 119 6.53 -1.00 -3.40
C ARG A 119 7.39 0.16 -3.91
N ILE A 120 6.72 1.16 -4.41
CA ILE A 120 7.30 2.37 -4.97
C ILE A 120 6.57 3.60 -4.44
N LYS A 121 7.26 4.73 -4.39
CA LYS A 121 6.68 6.01 -3.96
C LYS A 121 7.37 7.19 -4.66
N VAL A 122 6.59 8.12 -5.18
CA VAL A 122 7.10 9.42 -5.68
C VAL A 122 7.02 10.45 -4.56
N ASP A 123 8.03 11.31 -4.46
CA ASP A 123 8.07 12.45 -3.55
C ASP A 123 7.86 13.79 -4.28
N LYS A 124 7.68 14.85 -3.50
CA LYS A 124 7.48 16.22 -4.01
C LYS A 124 8.72 16.80 -4.70
N CYS A 125 9.84 16.09 -4.63
CA CYS A 125 11.11 16.47 -5.24
C CYS A 125 11.35 15.76 -6.57
N ASP A 126 10.32 15.22 -7.18
CA ASP A 126 10.36 14.45 -8.43
C ASP A 126 11.32 13.25 -8.35
N ARG A 127 11.40 12.59 -7.18
CA ARG A 127 12.19 11.36 -7.00
C ARG A 127 11.27 10.16 -6.88
N LEU A 128 11.58 9.08 -7.63
CA LEU A 128 10.94 7.78 -7.46
C LEU A 128 11.76 6.91 -6.51
N TRP A 129 11.18 6.58 -5.37
CA TRP A 129 11.74 5.68 -4.35
C TRP A 129 11.28 4.27 -4.64
N VAL A 130 12.23 3.36 -4.84
CA VAL A 130 12.01 2.01 -5.31
C VAL A 130 12.60 1.02 -4.32
N LEU A 131 11.74 0.25 -3.68
CA LEU A 131 12.13 -0.82 -2.77
C LEU A 131 12.38 -2.09 -3.58
N ASP A 132 13.64 -2.53 -3.64
CA ASP A 132 14.06 -3.81 -4.23
C ASP A 132 14.36 -4.81 -3.11
N VAL A 133 13.52 -5.83 -2.97
CA VAL A 133 13.68 -6.85 -1.93
C VAL A 133 14.80 -7.87 -2.24
N GLY A 134 15.34 -7.84 -3.46
CA GLY A 134 16.52 -8.63 -3.84
C GLY A 134 16.29 -10.14 -3.95
N THR A 135 15.08 -10.62 -3.70
CA THR A 135 14.73 -12.05 -3.73
C THR A 135 14.20 -12.47 -5.09
N TYR A 136 14.17 -13.77 -5.34
CA TYR A 136 13.50 -14.41 -6.48
C TYR A 136 12.68 -15.58 -5.97
N GLY A 137 11.47 -15.75 -6.47
CA GLY A 137 10.55 -16.76 -5.98
C GLY A 137 9.73 -16.29 -4.76
N TYR A 138 8.86 -17.14 -4.28
CA TYR A 138 8.05 -16.92 -3.08
C TYR A 138 7.85 -18.26 -2.35
N ASP A 139 7.38 -18.20 -1.11
CA ASP A 139 7.15 -19.36 -0.25
C ASP A 139 8.44 -20.20 -0.07
N SER A 140 8.35 -21.48 -0.13
CA SER A 140 9.48 -22.42 0.07
C SER A 140 10.58 -22.33 -1.02
N ASN A 141 10.33 -21.61 -2.11
CA ASN A 141 11.23 -21.46 -3.25
C ASN A 141 11.95 -20.11 -3.30
N VAL A 142 11.96 -19.34 -2.21
CA VAL A 142 12.64 -18.03 -2.16
C VAL A 142 14.15 -18.22 -2.24
N THR A 143 14.76 -17.49 -3.17
CA THR A 143 16.21 -17.37 -3.30
C THR A 143 16.63 -15.92 -3.09
N ASN A 144 17.55 -15.67 -2.14
CA ASN A 144 18.15 -14.37 -1.92
C ASN A 144 19.26 -14.16 -2.96
N LEU A 145 18.99 -13.42 -4.01
CA LEU A 145 19.94 -13.09 -5.07
C LEU A 145 20.80 -11.89 -4.69
N CYS A 146 20.17 -10.86 -4.12
CA CYS A 146 20.80 -9.59 -3.75
C CYS A 146 20.30 -9.14 -2.36
N PRO A 147 21.07 -8.30 -1.66
CA PRO A 147 20.58 -7.72 -0.42
C PRO A 147 19.43 -6.74 -0.70
N TYR A 148 18.56 -6.56 0.29
CA TYR A 148 17.54 -5.52 0.28
C TYR A 148 18.17 -4.17 -0.04
N SER A 149 17.57 -3.43 -0.95
CA SER A 149 18.08 -2.12 -1.34
C SER A 149 16.97 -1.12 -1.65
N LEU A 150 17.24 0.12 -1.29
CA LEU A 150 16.49 1.28 -1.74
C LEU A 150 17.20 1.89 -2.95
N ASN A 151 16.47 2.04 -4.04
CA ASN A 151 16.94 2.72 -5.24
C ASN A 151 16.11 3.98 -5.45
N VAL A 152 16.75 5.12 -5.70
CA VAL A 152 16.04 6.38 -5.92
C VAL A 152 16.43 6.94 -7.26
N TYR A 153 15.44 7.27 -8.09
CA TYR A 153 15.60 7.83 -9.42
C TYR A 153 15.12 9.28 -9.43
N ASP A 154 15.87 10.16 -10.08
CA ASP A 154 15.40 11.49 -10.48
C ASP A 154 14.52 11.33 -11.72
N LEU A 155 13.25 11.66 -11.60
CA LEU A 155 12.25 11.46 -12.64
C LEU A 155 12.34 12.49 -13.79
N ASN A 156 13.08 13.59 -13.60
CA ASN A 156 13.31 14.55 -14.66
C ASN A 156 14.43 14.09 -15.63
N THR A 157 15.32 13.20 -15.15
CA THR A 157 16.46 12.69 -15.91
C THR A 157 16.42 11.19 -16.15
N ASP A 158 15.50 10.47 -15.48
CA ASP A 158 15.40 9.01 -15.43
C ASP A 158 16.71 8.34 -14.92
N GLN A 159 17.57 9.09 -14.19
CA GLN A 159 18.81 8.58 -13.65
C GLN A 159 18.65 8.10 -12.21
N ARG A 160 19.27 6.96 -11.87
CA ARG A 160 19.37 6.53 -10.49
C ARG A 160 20.39 7.40 -9.74
N ILE A 161 19.90 8.23 -8.82
CA ILE A 161 20.70 9.17 -8.04
C ILE A 161 21.14 8.59 -6.70
N ARG A 162 20.54 7.50 -6.26
CA ARG A 162 20.95 6.79 -5.03
C ARG A 162 20.63 5.30 -5.12
N ARG A 163 21.55 4.49 -4.60
CA ARG A 163 21.33 3.11 -4.20
C ARG A 163 21.84 2.93 -2.78
N TYR A 164 20.98 2.50 -1.89
CA TYR A 164 21.29 2.22 -0.49
C TYR A 164 21.01 0.75 -0.21
N VAL A 165 21.99 0.02 0.29
CA VAL A 165 21.82 -1.35 0.78
C VAL A 165 21.51 -1.27 2.26
N PHE A 166 20.40 -1.88 2.70
CA PHE A 166 20.05 -1.91 4.11
C PHE A 166 21.13 -2.60 4.92
N ARG A 167 21.39 -2.09 6.11
CA ARG A 167 22.42 -2.61 7.00
C ARG A 167 22.05 -4.01 7.48
N PRO A 168 23.01 -4.90 7.73
CA PRO A 168 22.73 -6.22 8.31
C PRO A 168 21.94 -6.15 9.62
N GLU A 169 22.14 -5.12 10.44
CA GLU A 169 21.44 -4.90 11.71
C GLU A 169 19.96 -4.57 11.52
N ASP A 170 19.58 -4.05 10.38
CA ASP A 170 18.20 -3.69 10.06
C ASP A 170 17.41 -4.89 9.49
N ILE A 171 18.10 -5.98 9.14
CA ILE A 171 17.54 -7.16 8.48
C ILE A 171 17.59 -8.35 9.44
N VAL A 172 16.48 -9.02 9.61
CA VAL A 172 16.37 -10.28 10.36
C VAL A 172 16.10 -11.45 9.40
N SER A 173 16.21 -12.69 9.88
CA SER A 173 16.08 -13.89 9.03
C SER A 173 14.71 -14.04 8.36
N THR A 174 13.68 -13.43 8.94
CA THR A 174 12.30 -13.46 8.43
C THR A 174 11.90 -12.16 7.71
N THR A 175 12.81 -11.21 7.53
CA THR A 175 12.49 -9.91 6.91
C THR A 175 11.79 -10.09 5.57
N PHE A 176 10.66 -9.41 5.43
CA PHE A 176 10.04 -9.07 4.16
C PHE A 176 9.60 -7.60 4.23
N ILE A 177 10.42 -6.71 3.67
CA ILE A 177 10.10 -5.28 3.64
C ILE A 177 8.98 -5.06 2.61
N ALA A 178 7.80 -4.71 3.10
CA ALA A 178 6.57 -4.76 2.33
C ALA A 178 6.09 -3.40 1.82
N ASN A 179 6.34 -2.31 2.54
CA ASN A 179 5.78 -1.02 2.16
C ASN A 179 6.72 0.14 2.45
N ILE A 180 6.40 1.32 1.87
CA ILE A 180 7.17 2.55 2.01
C ILE A 180 6.24 3.73 2.26
N ALA A 181 6.54 4.54 3.29
CA ALA A 181 5.97 5.85 3.51
C ALA A 181 7.07 6.90 3.56
N LEU A 182 6.82 8.08 2.99
CA LEU A 182 7.76 9.19 2.98
C LEU A 182 7.35 10.26 4.00
N ASP A 183 8.33 10.79 4.69
CA ASP A 183 8.23 11.94 5.57
C ASP A 183 9.11 13.04 5.00
N GLU A 184 8.56 13.75 4.03
CA GLU A 184 9.20 14.88 3.39
C GLU A 184 9.20 16.05 4.38
N GLY A 185 10.40 16.51 4.72
CA GLY A 185 10.58 17.64 5.58
C GLY A 185 10.39 18.97 4.87
N ARG A 186 11.10 20.01 5.36
CA ARG A 186 11.02 21.36 4.78
C ARG A 186 11.78 21.49 3.47
N THR A 187 12.74 20.62 3.22
CA THR A 187 13.57 20.57 2.01
C THR A 187 13.67 19.13 1.51
N CYS A 188 14.07 18.95 0.25
CA CYS A 188 14.30 17.63 -0.32
C CYS A 188 15.37 16.82 0.41
N ASP A 189 16.33 17.49 1.04
CA ASP A 189 17.39 16.83 1.82
C ASP A 189 16.89 16.35 3.19
N ASP A 190 15.86 17.01 3.74
CA ASP A 190 15.22 16.63 5.01
C ASP A 190 14.09 15.60 4.75
N THR A 191 14.37 14.57 3.95
CA THR A 191 13.42 13.49 3.68
C THR A 191 13.82 12.24 4.45
N PHE A 192 12.83 11.63 5.11
CA PHE A 192 12.93 10.30 5.69
C PHE A 192 12.00 9.34 4.96
N ALA A 193 12.40 8.09 4.90
CA ALA A 193 11.55 7.00 4.43
C ALA A 193 11.39 5.96 5.54
N TYR A 194 10.18 5.45 5.68
CA TYR A 194 9.85 4.39 6.64
C TYR A 194 9.42 3.15 5.86
N PHE A 195 9.90 2.00 6.30
CA PHE A 195 9.65 0.72 5.65
C PHE A 195 9.08 -0.26 6.67
N SER A 196 7.92 -0.83 6.37
CA SER A 196 7.35 -1.90 7.18
C SER A 196 8.01 -3.23 6.82
N ASP A 197 8.53 -3.92 7.82
CA ASP A 197 9.03 -5.29 7.70
C ASP A 197 7.98 -6.25 8.26
N GLU A 198 7.17 -6.79 7.35
CA GLU A 198 5.98 -7.56 7.63
C GLU A 198 6.27 -8.82 8.43
N LEU A 199 7.19 -9.66 7.94
CA LEU A 199 7.50 -10.96 8.55
C LEU A 199 8.63 -10.87 9.59
N GLY A 200 9.39 -9.77 9.60
CA GLY A 200 10.38 -9.48 10.62
C GLY A 200 9.81 -8.67 11.79
N TYR A 201 8.55 -8.23 11.71
CA TYR A 201 7.85 -7.43 12.72
C TYR A 201 8.64 -6.20 13.14
N GLY A 202 9.06 -5.41 12.16
CA GLY A 202 9.89 -4.24 12.36
C GLY A 202 9.46 -3.03 11.52
N LEU A 203 9.97 -1.87 11.92
CA LEU A 203 9.84 -0.64 11.17
C LEU A 203 11.22 -0.05 10.95
N ILE A 204 11.66 0.07 9.70
CA ILE A 204 12.98 0.60 9.37
C ILE A 204 12.81 2.06 8.96
N ALA A 205 13.55 2.96 9.62
CA ALA A 205 13.66 4.36 9.23
C ALA A 205 14.94 4.58 8.43
N TYR A 206 14.88 5.42 7.40
CA TYR A 206 16.02 5.81 6.59
C TYR A 206 16.07 7.32 6.45
N SER A 207 17.24 7.92 6.71
CA SER A 207 17.51 9.34 6.49
C SER A 207 18.20 9.57 5.15
N TRP A 208 17.58 10.38 4.29
CA TRP A 208 18.19 10.78 3.01
C TRP A 208 19.50 11.54 3.22
N GLN A 209 19.51 12.50 4.14
CA GLN A 209 20.67 13.35 4.41
C GLN A 209 21.85 12.55 4.98
N GLN A 210 21.58 11.66 5.95
CA GLN A 210 22.61 10.85 6.58
C GLN A 210 23.02 9.63 5.73
N ASN A 211 22.18 9.25 4.74
CA ASN A 211 22.31 8.02 3.97
C ASN A 211 22.48 6.80 4.89
N ARG A 212 21.62 6.68 5.88
CA ARG A 212 21.67 5.68 6.96
C ARG A 212 20.28 5.25 7.38
N SER A 213 20.12 3.97 7.74
CA SER A 213 18.88 3.41 8.26
C SER A 213 19.06 2.88 9.69
N TRP A 214 17.95 2.68 10.40
CA TRP A 214 17.86 2.04 11.71
C TRP A 214 16.49 1.40 11.89
N ARG A 215 16.45 0.34 12.71
CA ARG A 215 15.29 -0.51 12.88
C ARG A 215 14.64 -0.33 14.26
N PHE A 216 13.34 -0.08 14.27
CA PHE A 216 12.49 -0.16 15.47
C PHE A 216 11.82 -1.53 15.55
N SER A 217 11.62 -2.01 16.79
CA SER A 217 10.85 -3.20 17.12
C SER A 217 9.80 -2.87 18.17
N HIS A 218 8.55 -3.34 17.94
CA HIS A 218 7.44 -3.09 18.87
C HIS A 218 6.39 -4.20 18.78
N GLY A 219 5.72 -4.51 19.90
CA GLY A 219 4.64 -5.50 19.93
C GLY A 219 3.47 -5.17 19.00
N PHE A 220 3.24 -3.89 18.67
CA PHE A 220 2.19 -3.46 17.74
C PHE A 220 2.50 -3.77 16.27
N PHE A 221 3.69 -4.25 15.97
CA PHE A 221 4.06 -4.71 14.63
C PHE A 221 3.68 -6.16 14.37
N MET A 222 3.34 -6.89 15.44
CA MET A 222 2.96 -8.30 15.35
C MET A 222 1.49 -8.44 14.93
N PRO A 223 1.11 -9.57 14.28
CA PRO A 223 -0.27 -9.86 13.97
C PRO A 223 -1.13 -10.02 15.25
N ASP A 224 -2.40 -9.71 15.15
CA ASP A 224 -3.39 -10.03 16.18
C ASP A 224 -3.82 -11.50 15.98
N PRO A 225 -3.60 -12.38 16.96
CA PRO A 225 -3.91 -13.80 16.82
C PRO A 225 -5.41 -14.10 16.65
N LEU A 226 -6.28 -13.13 16.90
CA LEU A 226 -7.73 -13.27 16.76
C LEU A 226 -8.26 -12.84 15.38
N THR A 227 -7.41 -12.35 14.49
CA THR A 227 -7.80 -11.79 13.20
C THR A 227 -6.99 -12.37 12.03
N GLY A 228 -6.62 -13.65 12.13
CA GLY A 228 -5.86 -14.35 11.10
C GLY A 228 -6.70 -15.00 10.01
N ASP A 229 -8.03 -14.93 10.10
CA ASP A 229 -8.96 -15.52 9.13
C ASP A 229 -9.31 -14.53 8.02
N PHE A 230 -9.16 -14.96 6.77
CA PHE A 230 -9.44 -14.14 5.60
C PHE A 230 -10.43 -14.82 4.65
N ASN A 231 -11.32 -14.02 4.07
CA ASN A 231 -12.23 -14.46 3.01
C ASN A 231 -12.11 -13.48 1.84
N ILE A 232 -11.32 -13.83 0.83
CA ILE A 232 -10.99 -12.94 -0.28
C ILE A 232 -11.01 -13.72 -1.60
N GLY A 233 -11.69 -13.17 -2.60
CA GLY A 233 -11.71 -13.77 -3.94
C GLY A 233 -12.36 -15.16 -4.00
N GLY A 234 -13.23 -15.48 -3.05
CA GLY A 234 -13.88 -16.79 -2.93
C GLY A 234 -13.05 -17.83 -2.16
N LEU A 235 -11.87 -17.45 -1.65
CA LEU A 235 -11.03 -18.33 -0.83
C LEU A 235 -11.21 -18.00 0.66
N ASN A 236 -11.20 -19.07 1.49
CA ASN A 236 -11.05 -18.97 2.93
C ASN A 236 -9.69 -19.50 3.31
N PHE A 237 -8.87 -18.67 3.93
CA PHE A 237 -7.49 -19.02 4.29
C PHE A 237 -7.04 -18.28 5.56
N GLN A 238 -5.91 -18.68 6.10
CA GLN A 238 -5.33 -18.07 7.28
C GLN A 238 -3.97 -17.45 6.99
N TRP A 239 -3.87 -16.13 7.20
CA TRP A 239 -2.64 -15.35 7.20
C TRP A 239 -2.36 -14.83 8.61
N SER A 240 -2.18 -15.76 9.54
CA SER A 240 -2.00 -15.44 10.96
C SER A 240 -0.61 -14.90 11.31
N GLY A 241 0.35 -14.99 10.39
CA GLY A 241 1.71 -14.49 10.54
C GLY A 241 1.94 -13.08 9.97
N GLU A 242 0.95 -12.47 9.33
CA GLU A 242 1.09 -11.22 8.59
C GLU A 242 1.10 -10.00 9.51
N GLY A 243 2.31 -9.46 9.76
CA GLY A 243 2.56 -8.32 10.63
C GLY A 243 2.35 -6.97 9.98
N ILE A 244 3.09 -5.96 10.47
CA ILE A 244 3.03 -4.57 10.01
C ILE A 244 3.21 -4.47 8.49
N PHE A 245 2.22 -3.90 7.81
CA PHE A 245 2.25 -3.80 6.35
C PHE A 245 1.88 -2.40 5.85
N GLY A 246 0.61 -2.01 5.98
CA GLY A 246 0.14 -0.70 5.53
C GLY A 246 0.67 0.41 6.44
N ILE A 247 1.38 1.38 5.85
CA ILE A 247 1.92 2.55 6.54
C ILE A 247 1.65 3.82 5.75
N THR A 248 1.38 4.93 6.44
CA THR A 248 1.23 6.27 5.84
C THR A 248 1.60 7.35 6.83
N THR A 249 2.01 8.52 6.35
CA THR A 249 2.30 9.69 7.17
C THR A 249 1.17 10.72 7.10
N SER A 250 0.90 11.37 8.23
CA SER A 250 -0.04 12.51 8.31
C SER A 250 0.50 13.75 7.58
N PRO A 251 -0.32 14.78 7.36
CA PRO A 251 0.18 16.13 7.14
C PRO A 251 1.21 16.55 8.19
N MET A 252 2.14 17.43 7.80
CA MET A 252 3.15 17.96 8.72
C MET A 252 2.49 18.81 9.81
N GLY A 253 2.77 18.51 11.06
CA GLY A 253 2.33 19.28 12.21
C GLY A 253 3.07 20.61 12.35
N ALA A 254 2.55 21.51 13.19
CA ALA A 254 3.18 22.80 13.49
C ALA A 254 4.59 22.67 14.09
N ASP A 255 4.89 21.54 14.72
CA ASP A 255 6.19 21.22 15.29
C ASP A 255 7.21 20.72 14.24
N GLY A 256 6.79 20.59 12.95
CA GLY A 256 7.64 20.14 11.84
C GLY A 256 7.78 18.63 11.73
N TYR A 257 6.99 17.87 12.46
CA TYR A 257 6.94 16.41 12.39
C TYR A 257 5.58 15.92 11.93
N ARG A 258 5.53 14.65 11.54
CA ARG A 258 4.31 13.94 11.12
C ARG A 258 3.96 12.86 12.14
N THR A 259 2.81 12.27 11.99
CA THR A 259 2.43 11.01 12.63
C THR A 259 2.50 9.92 11.58
N LEU A 260 3.26 8.85 11.84
CA LEU A 260 3.18 7.62 11.06
C LEU A 260 2.03 6.78 11.60
N TYR A 261 1.05 6.47 10.75
CA TYR A 261 -0.04 5.52 11.00
C TYR A 261 0.31 4.18 10.38
N PHE A 262 0.00 3.08 11.07
CA PHE A 262 0.30 1.74 10.60
C PHE A 262 -0.66 0.69 11.17
N SER A 263 -0.71 -0.46 10.49
CA SER A 263 -1.42 -1.66 10.94
C SER A 263 -0.71 -2.92 10.46
N PRO A 264 -0.73 -4.01 11.23
CA PRO A 264 -0.53 -5.35 10.68
C PRO A 264 -1.62 -5.71 9.69
N ILE A 265 -1.35 -6.60 8.71
CA ILE A 265 -2.39 -7.14 7.84
C ILE A 265 -3.40 -7.90 8.69
N ALA A 266 -2.92 -8.87 9.47
CA ALA A 266 -3.74 -9.62 10.40
C ALA A 266 -4.04 -8.76 11.64
N SER A 267 -4.76 -7.65 11.45
CA SER A 267 -5.27 -6.79 12.54
C SER A 267 -6.32 -5.82 12.04
N HIS A 268 -7.33 -5.57 12.89
CA HIS A 268 -8.30 -4.49 12.67
C HIS A 268 -7.92 -3.20 13.40
N THR A 269 -6.76 -3.17 14.05
CA THR A 269 -6.30 -2.04 14.85
C THR A 269 -5.39 -1.11 14.08
N GLN A 270 -5.57 0.19 14.25
CA GLN A 270 -4.66 1.22 13.78
C GLN A 270 -3.78 1.70 14.93
N PHE A 271 -2.49 1.81 14.66
CA PHE A 271 -1.47 2.31 15.57
C PHE A 271 -0.82 3.57 14.99
N ALA A 272 -0.13 4.32 15.86
CA ALA A 272 0.57 5.53 15.47
C ALA A 272 1.85 5.74 16.26
N VAL A 273 2.79 6.47 15.66
CA VAL A 273 3.99 6.98 16.32
C VAL A 273 4.38 8.32 15.68
N SER A 274 4.89 9.26 16.48
CA SER A 274 5.43 10.52 15.94
C SER A 274 6.71 10.29 15.17
N THR A 275 6.86 10.92 13.99
CA THR A 275 8.10 10.87 13.22
C THR A 275 9.26 11.57 13.93
N ARG A 276 9.00 12.40 14.94
CA ARG A 276 10.04 12.91 15.84
C ARG A 276 10.84 11.77 16.50
N ILE A 277 10.15 10.69 16.87
CA ILE A 277 10.77 9.49 17.46
C ILE A 277 11.52 8.71 16.38
N LEU A 278 10.87 8.51 15.22
CA LEU A 278 11.42 7.68 14.14
C LEU A 278 12.65 8.30 13.47
N ARG A 279 12.77 9.63 13.45
CA ARG A 279 13.91 10.37 12.87
C ARG A 279 15.17 10.33 13.74
N ASP A 280 15.09 9.84 14.97
CA ASP A 280 16.19 9.81 15.95
C ASP A 280 16.62 8.36 16.23
N GLU A 281 17.78 7.94 15.68
CA GLU A 281 18.33 6.60 15.88
C GLU A 281 18.51 6.27 17.39
N SER A 282 18.78 7.26 18.24
CA SER A 282 18.93 7.05 19.69
C SER A 282 17.65 6.62 20.39
N LYS A 283 16.50 6.77 19.71
CA LYS A 283 15.18 6.38 20.19
C LYS A 283 14.80 4.94 19.85
N VAL A 284 15.62 4.22 19.10
CA VAL A 284 15.39 2.79 18.79
C VAL A 284 15.17 2.00 20.07
N GLU A 285 16.00 2.26 21.08
CA GLU A 285 15.80 1.75 22.43
C GLU A 285 15.05 2.77 23.29
N GLY A 286 14.12 2.29 24.11
CA GLY A 286 13.42 3.12 25.10
C GLY A 286 12.17 3.85 24.62
N SER A 287 11.82 3.82 23.31
CA SER A 287 10.62 4.46 22.76
C SER A 287 9.34 3.63 22.83
N TYR A 288 9.33 2.53 23.55
CA TYR A 288 8.18 1.62 23.60
C TYR A 288 6.84 2.33 23.93
N ARG A 289 6.86 3.34 24.80
CA ARG A 289 5.66 4.08 25.22
C ARG A 289 5.27 5.21 24.29
N ASP A 290 6.07 5.49 23.26
CA ASP A 290 5.79 6.53 22.27
C ASP A 290 4.88 6.00 21.15
N PHE A 291 4.73 4.67 21.03
CA PHE A 291 3.80 4.03 20.13
C PHE A 291 2.40 3.97 20.77
N GLN A 292 1.37 4.26 20.01
CA GLN A 292 0.02 4.45 20.50
C GLN A 292 -0.99 3.62 19.71
N VAL A 293 -2.05 3.18 20.40
CA VAL A 293 -3.25 2.61 19.78
C VAL A 293 -4.16 3.77 19.38
N VAL A 294 -4.50 3.90 18.11
CA VAL A 294 -5.42 4.94 17.62
C VAL A 294 -6.87 4.47 17.74
N GLY A 295 -7.14 3.22 17.39
CA GLY A 295 -8.47 2.63 17.49
C GLY A 295 -8.63 1.41 16.58
N VAL A 296 -9.88 0.97 16.40
CA VAL A 296 -10.21 -0.21 15.61
C VAL A 296 -11.16 0.12 14.46
N ARG A 297 -10.97 -0.55 13.31
CA ARG A 297 -11.83 -0.40 12.13
C ARG A 297 -13.15 -1.17 12.24
N GLY A 298 -13.22 -2.17 13.11
CA GLY A 298 -14.35 -3.11 13.20
C GLY A 298 -14.07 -4.42 12.46
N ALA A 299 -15.05 -5.31 12.46
CA ALA A 299 -14.95 -6.61 11.80
C ALA A 299 -14.77 -6.44 10.27
N ASN A 300 -14.12 -7.43 9.63
CA ASN A 300 -13.80 -7.41 8.22
C ASN A 300 -13.01 -6.13 7.81
N GLY A 301 -12.12 -5.70 8.68
CA GLY A 301 -11.36 -4.46 8.51
C GLY A 301 -9.87 -4.69 8.22
N HIS A 302 -9.48 -5.79 7.58
CA HIS A 302 -8.10 -6.00 7.17
C HIS A 302 -7.69 -5.01 6.08
N THR A 303 -6.43 -4.55 6.12
CA THR A 303 -5.91 -3.55 5.20
C THR A 303 -4.47 -3.83 4.83
N THR A 304 -4.12 -3.65 3.55
CA THR A 304 -2.76 -3.79 3.04
C THR A 304 -2.16 -2.45 2.60
N ALA A 305 -2.97 -1.58 2.00
CA ALA A 305 -2.51 -0.31 1.46
C ALA A 305 -3.23 0.86 2.12
N ARG A 306 -2.51 1.95 2.29
CA ARG A 306 -3.06 3.20 2.81
C ARG A 306 -2.30 4.41 2.32
N VAL A 307 -3.00 5.52 2.25
CA VAL A 307 -2.44 6.83 1.91
C VAL A 307 -3.26 7.91 2.61
N MET A 308 -2.61 8.98 3.05
CA MET A 308 -3.29 10.13 3.63
C MET A 308 -3.10 11.37 2.76
N ASP A 309 -4.20 12.08 2.49
CA ASP A 309 -4.15 13.35 1.78
C ASP A 309 -3.53 14.43 2.68
N GLU A 310 -2.46 15.04 2.20
CA GLU A 310 -1.71 16.05 2.97
C GLU A 310 -2.45 17.36 3.19
N VAL A 311 -3.52 17.61 2.42
CA VAL A 311 -4.31 18.85 2.53
C VAL A 311 -5.42 18.71 3.56
N THR A 312 -6.12 17.58 3.56
CA THR A 312 -7.33 17.41 4.39
C THR A 312 -7.13 16.47 5.58
N GLY A 313 -6.03 15.68 5.58
CA GLY A 313 -5.84 14.65 6.59
C GLY A 313 -6.83 13.49 6.49
N ILE A 314 -7.42 13.29 5.29
CA ILE A 314 -8.24 12.13 4.99
C ILE A 314 -7.32 10.96 4.66
N GLU A 315 -7.42 9.89 5.42
CA GLU A 315 -6.80 8.61 5.12
C GLU A 315 -7.73 7.77 4.25
N LEU A 316 -7.18 7.22 3.16
CA LEU A 316 -7.78 6.15 2.38
C LEU A 316 -7.02 4.86 2.61
N PHE A 317 -7.72 3.73 2.68
CA PHE A 317 -7.11 2.42 2.88
C PHE A 317 -7.93 1.31 2.22
N SER A 318 -7.26 0.23 1.85
CA SER A 318 -7.94 -0.96 1.34
C SER A 318 -8.75 -1.65 2.46
N LEU A 319 -9.96 -2.08 2.13
CA LEU A 319 -10.76 -3.00 2.94
C LEU A 319 -10.84 -4.32 2.18
N ILE A 320 -9.79 -5.15 2.35
CA ILE A 320 -9.56 -6.33 1.50
C ILE A 320 -10.62 -7.43 1.70
N ASP A 321 -11.24 -7.52 2.87
CA ASP A 321 -12.35 -8.44 3.14
C ASP A 321 -13.67 -7.99 2.52
N GLN A 322 -13.75 -6.72 2.11
CA GLN A 322 -15.00 -6.08 1.67
C GLN A 322 -14.99 -5.70 0.20
N ASN A 323 -13.90 -5.95 -0.54
CA ASN A 323 -13.69 -5.49 -1.91
C ASN A 323 -13.95 -3.98 -2.05
N ALA A 324 -13.37 -3.19 -1.14
CA ALA A 324 -13.72 -1.79 -0.97
C ALA A 324 -12.51 -0.91 -0.63
N ILE A 325 -12.69 0.39 -0.80
CA ILE A 325 -11.80 1.43 -0.29
C ILE A 325 -12.47 2.08 0.92
N GLY A 326 -11.81 2.00 2.06
CA GLY A 326 -12.21 2.68 3.28
C GLY A 326 -11.64 4.08 3.37
N CYS A 327 -12.26 4.92 4.18
CA CYS A 327 -11.75 6.25 4.49
C CYS A 327 -11.93 6.60 5.97
N TRP A 328 -11.06 7.49 6.45
CA TRP A 328 -11.12 8.06 7.80
C TRP A 328 -10.54 9.49 7.80
N ARG A 329 -11.09 10.35 8.64
CA ARG A 329 -10.56 11.70 8.89
C ARG A 329 -9.79 11.72 10.20
N GLN A 330 -8.55 12.22 10.17
CA GLN A 330 -7.67 12.25 11.35
C GLN A 330 -8.17 13.14 12.51
N ASP A 331 -9.10 14.04 12.26
CA ASP A 331 -9.75 14.89 13.28
C ASP A 331 -10.90 14.20 14.02
N LEU A 332 -11.24 12.97 13.62
CA LEU A 332 -12.27 12.15 14.27
C LEU A 332 -11.64 10.96 15.01
N PRO A 333 -12.22 10.50 16.13
CA PRO A 333 -11.80 9.25 16.77
C PRO A 333 -11.83 8.07 15.79
N TYR A 334 -10.79 7.24 15.79
CA TYR A 334 -10.71 6.05 14.94
C TYR A 334 -11.58 4.93 15.50
N LYS A 335 -12.80 4.81 15.04
CA LYS A 335 -13.79 3.82 15.46
C LYS A 335 -14.76 3.50 14.33
N PRO A 336 -15.45 2.35 14.32
CA PRO A 336 -16.29 1.91 13.20
C PRO A 336 -17.27 2.96 12.68
N GLN A 337 -17.86 3.77 13.58
CA GLN A 337 -18.86 4.80 13.21
C GLN A 337 -18.25 5.98 12.42
N ASN A 338 -16.95 6.16 12.49
CA ASN A 338 -16.20 7.21 11.81
C ASN A 338 -15.36 6.67 10.64
N ILE A 339 -15.51 5.40 10.32
CA ILE A 339 -14.91 4.74 9.15
C ILE A 339 -15.97 4.73 8.06
N GLY A 340 -15.66 5.34 6.91
CA GLY A 340 -16.51 5.33 5.73
C GLY A 340 -16.07 4.27 4.73
N VAL A 341 -17.00 3.79 3.91
CA VAL A 341 -16.71 3.10 2.66
C VAL A 341 -16.78 4.14 1.55
N ALA A 342 -15.65 4.46 0.95
CA ALA A 342 -15.55 5.47 -0.09
C ALA A 342 -16.07 4.93 -1.43
N ASP A 343 -15.71 3.69 -1.76
CA ASP A 343 -16.25 2.95 -2.90
C ASP A 343 -16.13 1.44 -2.68
N LYS A 344 -16.96 0.66 -3.40
CA LYS A 344 -17.01 -0.80 -3.31
C LYS A 344 -17.36 -1.41 -4.68
N ASP A 345 -16.62 -2.46 -5.07
CA ASP A 345 -16.90 -3.24 -6.28
C ASP A 345 -16.52 -4.72 -6.04
N ASP A 346 -17.54 -5.56 -5.80
CA ASP A 346 -17.34 -6.98 -5.50
C ASP A 346 -16.77 -7.79 -6.68
N ALA A 347 -16.80 -7.26 -7.91
CA ALA A 347 -16.22 -7.88 -9.10
C ALA A 347 -14.82 -7.35 -9.42
N GLY A 348 -14.59 -6.06 -9.23
CA GLY A 348 -13.40 -5.36 -9.68
C GLY A 348 -12.38 -5.03 -8.60
N LEU A 349 -12.81 -4.76 -7.37
CA LEU A 349 -11.92 -4.40 -6.25
C LEU A 349 -11.55 -5.62 -5.39
N ILE A 350 -11.42 -6.81 -6.00
CA ILE A 350 -10.94 -7.98 -5.28
C ILE A 350 -9.47 -7.80 -4.94
N PHE A 351 -9.19 -7.61 -3.66
CA PHE A 351 -7.87 -7.31 -3.12
C PHE A 351 -7.25 -6.03 -3.69
N PRO A 352 -7.75 -4.83 -3.30
CA PRO A 352 -7.06 -3.58 -3.64
C PRO A 352 -5.69 -3.55 -2.95
N SER A 353 -4.64 -3.83 -3.73
CA SER A 353 -3.30 -4.08 -3.21
C SER A 353 -2.50 -2.81 -2.98
N ASP A 354 -2.74 -1.74 -3.76
CA ASP A 354 -2.06 -0.46 -3.57
C ASP A 354 -2.99 0.73 -3.84
N ILE A 355 -2.80 1.81 -3.07
CA ILE A 355 -3.57 3.06 -3.16
C ILE A 355 -2.60 4.24 -3.10
N LYS A 356 -2.74 5.20 -4.02
CA LYS A 356 -1.96 6.43 -4.08
C LYS A 356 -2.85 7.65 -4.29
N ILE A 357 -2.36 8.80 -3.85
CA ILE A 357 -2.94 10.12 -4.20
C ILE A 357 -1.84 10.88 -4.93
N ASP A 358 -2.14 11.32 -6.16
CA ASP A 358 -1.21 12.07 -6.97
C ASP A 358 -1.20 13.58 -6.63
N ALA A 359 -0.30 14.33 -7.26
CA ALA A 359 -0.15 15.76 -7.03
C ALA A 359 -1.40 16.60 -7.40
N GLN A 360 -2.30 16.06 -8.22
CA GLN A 360 -3.59 16.66 -8.59
C GLN A 360 -4.73 16.19 -7.68
N ARG A 361 -4.42 15.41 -6.64
CA ARG A 361 -5.38 14.81 -5.70
C ARG A 361 -6.34 13.82 -6.35
N TYR A 362 -5.89 13.14 -7.42
CA TYR A 362 -6.55 11.94 -7.91
C TYR A 362 -6.08 10.74 -7.12
N VAL A 363 -7.04 9.92 -6.73
CA VAL A 363 -6.79 8.62 -6.09
C VAL A 363 -6.59 7.59 -7.18
N TRP A 364 -5.54 6.78 -7.06
CA TRP A 364 -5.19 5.68 -7.95
C TRP A 364 -5.20 4.39 -7.14
N VAL A 365 -5.89 3.38 -7.64
CA VAL A 365 -6.03 2.07 -6.98
C VAL A 365 -5.69 0.98 -7.95
N ILE A 366 -4.89 0.00 -7.53
CA ILE A 366 -4.72 -1.26 -8.25
C ILE A 366 -5.35 -2.40 -7.47
N SER A 367 -6.07 -3.27 -8.17
CA SER A 367 -6.66 -4.51 -7.66
C SER A 367 -6.10 -5.68 -8.46
N ASP A 368 -5.60 -6.74 -7.78
CA ASP A 368 -4.76 -7.76 -8.42
C ASP A 368 -5.08 -9.21 -8.06
N ARG A 369 -6.08 -9.46 -7.21
CA ARG A 369 -6.46 -10.81 -6.76
C ARG A 369 -5.28 -11.60 -6.18
N MET A 370 -4.34 -10.93 -5.51
CA MET A 370 -3.11 -11.54 -5.00
C MET A 370 -3.33 -12.86 -4.22
N PRO A 371 -4.32 -12.97 -3.29
CA PRO A 371 -4.55 -14.23 -2.59
C PRO A 371 -4.89 -15.39 -3.52
N VAL A 372 -5.69 -15.14 -4.57
CA VAL A 372 -6.02 -16.17 -5.56
C VAL A 372 -4.77 -16.58 -6.36
N PHE A 373 -3.89 -15.62 -6.68
CA PHE A 373 -2.62 -15.90 -7.37
C PHE A 373 -1.63 -16.73 -6.53
N LEU A 374 -1.61 -16.50 -5.21
CA LEU A 374 -0.68 -17.16 -4.28
C LEU A 374 -1.20 -18.52 -3.82
N GLU A 375 -2.48 -18.60 -3.42
CA GLU A 375 -3.06 -19.78 -2.76
C GLU A 375 -3.81 -20.70 -3.74
N SER A 376 -4.05 -20.26 -5.00
CA SER A 376 -4.81 -20.98 -6.00
C SER A 376 -4.28 -20.72 -7.41
N SER A 377 -5.16 -20.55 -8.39
CA SER A 377 -4.82 -20.20 -9.77
C SER A 377 -5.80 -19.19 -10.33
N LEU A 378 -5.28 -18.16 -11.02
CA LEU A 378 -6.11 -17.21 -11.74
C LEU A 378 -6.69 -17.82 -13.00
N ASP A 379 -7.92 -17.44 -13.35
CA ASP A 379 -8.51 -17.71 -14.66
C ASP A 379 -8.14 -16.58 -15.64
N TYR A 380 -7.22 -16.85 -16.55
CA TYR A 380 -6.75 -15.87 -17.53
C TYR A 380 -7.70 -15.65 -18.71
N SER A 381 -8.88 -16.31 -18.74
CA SER A 381 -9.93 -16.00 -19.68
C SER A 381 -10.78 -14.78 -19.29
N VAL A 382 -10.68 -14.35 -18.01
CA VAL A 382 -11.39 -13.18 -17.46
C VAL A 382 -10.41 -12.10 -17.01
N ILE A 383 -10.92 -10.89 -16.70
CA ILE A 383 -10.12 -9.80 -16.15
C ILE A 383 -9.69 -10.14 -14.72
N ASN A 384 -8.37 -10.08 -14.47
CA ASN A 384 -7.76 -10.34 -13.17
C ASN A 384 -7.20 -9.08 -12.50
N PHE A 385 -6.72 -8.12 -13.27
CA PHE A 385 -6.05 -6.93 -12.77
C PHE A 385 -6.76 -5.67 -13.26
N LYS A 386 -6.94 -4.70 -12.38
CA LYS A 386 -7.58 -3.43 -12.74
C LYS A 386 -6.88 -2.25 -12.07
N VAL A 387 -6.81 -1.14 -12.79
CA VAL A 387 -6.42 0.16 -12.23
C VAL A 387 -7.60 1.09 -12.32
N TYR A 388 -7.88 1.76 -11.21
CA TYR A 388 -8.96 2.73 -11.07
C TYR A 388 -8.41 4.10 -10.70
N THR A 389 -9.19 5.14 -11.01
CA THR A 389 -8.93 6.50 -10.55
C THR A 389 -10.23 7.25 -10.25
N ALA A 390 -10.14 8.20 -9.31
CA ALA A 390 -11.19 9.19 -9.06
C ALA A 390 -10.59 10.43 -8.40
N PRO A 391 -11.16 11.63 -8.56
CA PRO A 391 -10.84 12.76 -7.71
C PRO A 391 -11.16 12.41 -6.25
N LEU A 392 -10.27 12.76 -5.31
CA LEU A 392 -10.46 12.46 -3.89
C LEU A 392 -11.79 13.03 -3.35
N ASP A 393 -12.11 14.27 -3.73
CA ASP A 393 -13.32 14.93 -3.24
C ASP A 393 -14.60 14.19 -3.71
N ILE A 394 -14.60 13.65 -4.92
CA ILE A 394 -15.70 12.81 -5.44
C ILE A 394 -15.75 11.48 -4.69
N LEU A 395 -14.59 10.88 -4.46
CA LEU A 395 -14.51 9.57 -3.81
C LEU A 395 -15.06 9.59 -2.38
N VAL A 396 -14.78 10.66 -1.62
CA VAL A 396 -15.26 10.78 -0.23
C VAL A 396 -16.62 11.47 -0.08
N HIS A 397 -17.20 12.00 -1.17
CA HIS A 397 -18.50 12.66 -1.14
C HIS A 397 -19.59 11.71 -0.62
N GLU A 398 -20.52 12.24 0.20
CA GLU A 398 -21.59 11.47 0.86
C GLU A 398 -21.08 10.36 1.79
N THR A 399 -19.84 10.46 2.27
CA THR A 399 -19.30 9.58 3.32
C THR A 399 -19.06 10.34 4.62
N VAL A 400 -18.79 9.63 5.71
CA VAL A 400 -18.38 10.25 6.99
C VAL A 400 -17.02 10.96 6.88
N CYS A 401 -16.30 10.74 5.78
CA CYS A 401 -14.99 11.32 5.52
C CYS A 401 -15.07 12.64 4.74
N GLU A 402 -16.26 13.03 4.25
CA GLU A 402 -16.43 14.31 3.55
C GLU A 402 -16.08 15.47 4.48
N PRO A 403 -15.16 16.39 4.08
CA PRO A 403 -14.81 17.53 4.91
C PRO A 403 -16.02 18.46 5.10
N PRO A 404 -16.17 19.10 6.27
CA PRO A 404 -17.19 20.14 6.45
C PRO A 404 -17.05 21.24 5.40
N GLN A 405 -18.17 21.74 4.88
CA GLN A 405 -18.18 22.75 3.78
C GLN A 405 -17.33 24.00 4.03
N GLN A 406 -17.01 24.33 5.28
CA GLN A 406 -16.13 25.45 5.63
C GLN A 406 -14.68 25.27 5.14
N PHE A 407 -14.23 24.04 4.91
CA PHE A 407 -12.88 23.75 4.37
C PHE A 407 -12.80 24.00 2.85
N ILE A 408 -13.92 23.92 2.13
CA ILE A 408 -13.97 24.07 0.67
C ILE A 408 -13.85 25.54 0.23
N GLN A 409 -14.19 26.50 1.09
CA GLN A 409 -14.21 27.92 0.73
C GLN A 409 -12.82 28.58 0.67
N THR A 410 -11.77 27.94 1.14
CA THR A 410 -10.41 28.50 1.09
C THR A 410 -9.60 28.05 -0.13
N THR A 411 -10.05 27.02 -0.85
CA THR A 411 -9.52 26.67 -2.17
C THR A 411 -10.42 27.33 -3.23
N LYS A 412 -9.91 28.31 -3.98
CA LYS A 412 -10.65 28.88 -5.12
C LYS A 412 -11.18 27.75 -5.98
N PRO A 413 -12.49 27.77 -6.36
CA PRO A 413 -13.03 26.75 -7.23
C PRO A 413 -12.25 26.76 -8.53
N VAL A 414 -11.63 25.63 -8.88
CA VAL A 414 -11.31 25.33 -10.27
C VAL A 414 -12.66 25.40 -10.99
N GLN A 415 -12.80 26.30 -11.95
CA GLN A 415 -14.01 26.41 -12.74
C GLN A 415 -14.37 25.03 -13.24
N GLN A 416 -15.51 24.51 -12.79
CA GLN A 416 -16.13 23.33 -13.37
C GLN A 416 -16.47 23.66 -14.83
N THR A 417 -15.55 23.41 -15.73
CA THR A 417 -15.95 23.14 -17.11
C THR A 417 -16.57 21.77 -17.08
N ASN A 418 -17.87 21.68 -17.35
CA ASN A 418 -18.59 20.43 -17.64
C ASN A 418 -18.00 19.77 -18.88
N ILE A 419 -16.85 19.17 -18.72
CA ILE A 419 -16.25 18.30 -19.72
C ILE A 419 -16.10 16.94 -19.01
N LEU A 420 -17.11 16.11 -19.14
CA LEU A 420 -16.89 14.67 -19.07
C LEU A 420 -15.76 14.40 -20.06
N PRO A 421 -14.59 13.92 -19.62
CA PRO A 421 -13.52 13.58 -20.55
C PRO A 421 -14.05 12.47 -21.44
N GLN A 422 -14.17 12.73 -22.75
CA GLN A 422 -14.39 11.67 -23.73
C GLN A 422 -13.18 10.74 -23.83
N HIS A 423 -12.07 11.11 -23.13
CA HIS A 423 -10.87 10.28 -22.91
C HIS A 423 -10.34 10.53 -21.50
N PRO A 424 -10.04 9.49 -20.72
CA PRO A 424 -9.50 9.62 -19.36
C PRO A 424 -8.11 10.28 -19.27
N TYR A 425 -7.51 10.67 -20.40
CA TYR A 425 -6.13 11.15 -20.48
C TYR A 425 -5.92 12.58 -21.00
N THR A 426 -6.97 13.39 -21.17
CA THR A 426 -6.76 14.82 -21.44
C THR A 426 -6.34 15.54 -20.15
N PHE A 427 -5.15 15.21 -19.65
CA PHE A 427 -4.48 16.00 -18.63
C PHE A 427 -3.81 17.18 -19.33
N TYR A 428 -4.33 18.36 -19.12
CA TYR A 428 -3.67 19.57 -19.57
C TYR A 428 -2.40 19.79 -18.75
N ASP A 429 -1.24 19.58 -19.36
CA ASP A 429 0.02 20.19 -18.96
C ASP A 429 -0.07 21.69 -19.32
N SER A 430 -0.69 22.47 -18.47
CA SER A 430 -0.53 23.91 -18.55
C SER A 430 -0.84 24.53 -17.20
N VAL A 431 0.11 25.33 -16.80
CA VAL A 431 0.05 26.39 -15.81
C VAL A 431 0.81 26.07 -14.54
N THR A 432 1.93 26.71 -14.46
CA THR A 432 2.55 27.20 -13.24
C THR A 432 1.49 27.84 -12.35
N SER A 433 0.87 27.03 -11.48
CA SER A 433 0.07 27.56 -10.39
C SER A 433 1.01 27.99 -9.28
N PRO A 434 0.85 29.20 -8.73
CA PRO A 434 1.55 29.57 -7.52
C PRO A 434 1.15 28.59 -6.41
N ARG A 435 2.13 28.11 -5.65
CA ARG A 435 1.92 27.30 -4.43
C ARG A 435 0.82 27.94 -3.58
N PRO A 436 -0.19 27.20 -3.11
CA PRO A 436 -1.06 27.72 -2.08
C PRO A 436 -0.21 27.91 -0.80
N GLU A 437 -0.25 29.10 -0.25
CA GLU A 437 0.25 29.33 1.11
C GLU A 437 -0.57 28.47 2.07
N ILE A 438 0.12 27.62 2.83
CA ILE A 438 -0.46 26.74 3.84
C ILE A 438 -0.93 27.63 5.00
N ILE A 439 -2.22 27.95 5.04
CA ILE A 439 -2.87 28.55 6.20
C ILE A 439 -3.84 27.52 6.77
N GLY A 440 -3.36 26.78 7.75
CA GLY A 440 -4.16 25.84 8.51
C GLY A 440 -3.26 25.11 9.52
N THR A 441 -2.98 25.76 10.63
CA THR A 441 -2.23 25.19 11.74
C THR A 441 -3.13 24.29 12.55
N TYR A 442 -3.03 22.96 12.35
CA TYR A 442 -3.45 22.02 13.36
C TYR A 442 -2.32 21.93 14.40
N GLY A 443 -2.50 22.56 15.54
CA GLY A 443 -1.56 22.50 16.64
C GLY A 443 -1.52 21.11 17.29
N PRO A 444 -0.45 20.79 18.08
CA PRO A 444 -0.29 19.53 18.80
C PRO A 444 -1.46 19.22 19.76
N GLU A 445 -2.27 20.19 20.12
CA GLU A 445 -3.45 19.99 20.98
C GLU A 445 -4.60 19.24 20.30
N SER A 446 -4.78 19.37 18.99
CA SER A 446 -5.85 18.63 18.28
C SER A 446 -5.57 17.12 18.26
N ILE A 447 -4.31 16.72 18.25
CA ILE A 447 -3.91 15.30 18.29
C ILE A 447 -4.04 14.75 19.72
N ARG A 448 -3.76 15.55 20.75
CA ARG A 448 -3.91 15.12 22.15
C ARG A 448 -5.35 14.87 22.55
N ASN A 449 -6.29 15.64 22.02
CA ASN A 449 -7.71 15.54 22.36
C ASN A 449 -8.44 14.43 21.56
N SER A 450 -7.86 13.92 20.49
CA SER A 450 -8.44 12.85 19.67
C SER A 450 -7.95 11.44 20.00
N ILE A 451 -6.91 11.31 20.84
CA ILE A 451 -6.40 10.01 21.26
C ILE A 451 -6.92 9.71 22.68
N PRO A 452 -7.81 8.74 22.87
CA PRO A 452 -8.25 8.35 24.20
C PRO A 452 -7.05 7.84 24.99
N THR A 453 -6.81 8.41 26.16
CA THR A 453 -5.83 7.86 27.12
C THR A 453 -6.30 6.46 27.52
N VAL A 454 -5.52 5.44 27.19
CA VAL A 454 -5.76 4.06 27.61
C VAL A 454 -5.50 3.94 29.10
N GLN A 455 -6.49 4.28 29.93
CA GLN A 455 -6.39 4.14 31.38
C GLN A 455 -7.46 3.22 31.99
N SER A 456 -8.20 2.47 31.19
CA SER A 456 -9.22 1.63 31.78
C SER A 456 -9.60 0.41 30.95
N TYR A 457 -8.74 -0.53 30.70
CA TYR A 457 -9.13 -1.93 30.40
C TYR A 457 -7.87 -2.79 30.36
N ILE A 458 -7.29 -3.16 31.50
CA ILE A 458 -6.61 -4.45 31.66
C ILE A 458 -6.41 -4.68 33.17
N ASN A 459 -7.37 -5.36 33.80
CA ASN A 459 -7.12 -6.12 35.00
C ASN A 459 -6.74 -7.54 34.58
N PHE A 460 -5.46 -7.81 34.43
CA PHE A 460 -4.96 -9.19 34.35
C PHE A 460 -4.73 -9.72 35.77
N PRO A 461 -5.19 -10.94 36.08
CA PRO A 461 -4.82 -11.59 37.33
C PRO A 461 -3.29 -11.84 37.34
N LYS A 462 -2.63 -11.53 38.44
CA LYS A 462 -1.21 -11.80 38.66
C LYS A 462 -0.96 -13.31 38.53
N GLN A 463 -0.30 -13.74 37.46
CA GLN A 463 0.29 -15.07 37.43
C GLN A 463 1.63 -15.04 38.13
N THR A 464 1.79 -15.90 39.13
CA THR A 464 3.04 -16.15 39.83
C THR A 464 4.07 -16.78 38.88
N ALA A 465 5.23 -16.16 38.79
CA ALA A 465 6.35 -16.66 38.00
C ALA A 465 6.85 -18.01 38.53
N VAL A 466 6.94 -19.00 37.68
CA VAL A 466 7.64 -20.28 37.91
C VAL A 466 9.09 -20.11 37.46
N PRO A 467 10.10 -20.49 38.25
CA PRO A 467 11.50 -20.30 37.86
C PRO A 467 11.90 -21.25 36.73
N TYR A 468 12.54 -20.68 35.69
CA TYR A 468 13.10 -21.40 34.55
C TYR A 468 14.45 -22.04 34.93
N VAL A 469 14.56 -23.36 34.79
CA VAL A 469 15.82 -24.09 34.94
C VAL A 469 16.48 -24.25 33.57
N ALA A 470 17.64 -23.64 33.37
CA ALA A 470 18.43 -23.72 32.16
C ALA A 470 19.10 -25.09 32.00
N GLY A 471 18.66 -25.89 31.05
CA GLY A 471 19.34 -27.09 30.58
C GLY A 471 20.05 -26.83 29.25
N ARG A 472 21.39 -26.85 29.26
CA ARG A 472 22.22 -26.74 28.04
C ARG A 472 22.19 -28.03 27.24
N THR A 473 21.68 -28.00 26.02
CA THR A 473 22.15 -28.90 24.94
C THR A 473 22.17 -28.12 23.63
N LYS A 474 23.31 -28.13 22.93
CA LYS A 474 23.50 -27.55 21.59
C LYS A 474 22.69 -28.33 20.56
N PRO A 475 21.92 -27.71 19.65
CA PRO A 475 21.49 -28.36 18.43
C PRO A 475 22.44 -28.02 17.28
N SER A 476 22.67 -29.05 16.44
CA SER A 476 23.37 -29.00 15.17
C SER A 476 22.62 -28.16 14.15
N SER A 477 23.38 -27.47 13.30
CA SER A 477 22.93 -26.63 12.19
C SER A 477 22.06 -27.41 11.18
N SER A 478 20.80 -27.04 11.03
CA SER A 478 20.05 -27.17 9.79
C SER A 478 19.18 -25.93 9.61
N ASN A 479 19.48 -25.15 8.58
CA ASN A 479 18.70 -24.00 8.12
C ASN A 479 17.30 -24.48 7.70
N ARG A 480 16.30 -24.28 8.51
CA ARG A 480 14.89 -24.36 8.11
C ARG A 480 14.14 -23.22 8.78
N ASN A 481 13.50 -22.42 7.97
CA ASN A 481 12.58 -21.38 8.38
C ASN A 481 11.32 -22.07 8.98
N PRO A 482 10.97 -21.89 10.27
CA PRO A 482 9.96 -22.72 10.95
C PRO A 482 8.51 -22.45 10.53
N TRP A 483 8.23 -21.35 9.82
CA TRP A 483 6.85 -20.84 9.66
C TRP A 483 6.15 -21.26 8.36
N TRP A 484 6.85 -21.85 7.38
CA TRP A 484 6.29 -22.17 6.06
C TRP A 484 6.15 -23.67 5.78
N HIS A 485 6.27 -24.57 6.77
CA HIS A 485 6.36 -26.02 6.55
C HIS A 485 5.16 -26.86 6.98
N GLU A 486 4.01 -26.32 7.26
CA GLU A 486 2.81 -27.12 7.39
C GLU A 486 1.97 -27.06 6.12
N LYS A 487 2.02 -28.11 5.31
CA LYS A 487 0.98 -28.40 4.31
C LYS A 487 -0.34 -28.52 5.06
N ARG A 488 -1.18 -27.50 5.01
CA ARG A 488 -2.55 -27.60 5.47
C ARG A 488 -3.41 -28.11 4.32
N ASN A 489 -4.11 -29.22 4.56
CA ASN A 489 -5.19 -29.68 3.69
C ASN A 489 -6.32 -28.64 3.76
N TYR A 490 -6.52 -27.92 2.69
CA TYR A 490 -7.67 -27.04 2.56
C TYR A 490 -8.87 -27.86 2.08
N GLU A 491 -9.93 -27.90 2.88
CA GLU A 491 -11.22 -28.35 2.39
C GLU A 491 -11.85 -27.23 1.58
N VAL A 492 -11.92 -27.42 0.27
CA VAL A 492 -12.68 -26.53 -0.64
C VAL A 492 -14.16 -26.88 -0.46
N TYR A 493 -14.93 -26.00 0.14
CA TYR A 493 -16.39 -26.09 0.14
C TYR A 493 -16.91 -25.39 -1.12
N GLU A 494 -17.37 -26.18 -2.09
CA GLU A 494 -18.16 -25.70 -3.21
C GLU A 494 -19.57 -25.36 -2.69
N HIS A 495 -20.00 -24.14 -2.91
CA HIS A 495 -21.40 -23.70 -2.82
C HIS A 495 -21.82 -23.02 -4.10
#